data_8032271c3476bef06b631c68fec8d46f
#
_entry.id   8032271c3476bef06b631c68fec8d46f
#
_cell.length_a   1.000
_cell.length_b   1.000
_cell.length_c   1.000
_cell.angle_alpha   90.00
_cell.angle_beta   90.00
_cell.angle_gamma   90.00
#
_symmetry.space_group_name_H-M   'P 1'
#
loop_
_entity.id
_entity.type
_entity.pdbx_description
1 polymer ?
#
loop_
_entity_poly.entity_id
_entity_poly.type
_entity_poly.pdbx_seq_one_letter_code
_entity_poly.pdbx_strand_id
1 'polypeptide(L)'
;YDFQKSEVIAFDFLTHKFLNEKKIHHSIIDDHIDDCERIDIFKSCRKNLQEYEKITNSGINFHNLDLVSIVDRNELLEFLMQTLPKILVIKKFLENNNYEKIFLSHEMYEVFNNTEFGTCLEKLNDAKKNYLTFENIQIPLKIGNQEIKFSINRKKYKILKENIEKISGILFNLKNNMKEKKKIILLEFDPEIYSELLNEINLRGFQPILINFRKSPMHSITAIKNLKKSNSMVITPEIFLEKVDLKSLIKTKKLIQKTLTEILESKKLFLNLISKETNFDLLIQNKIIKIISQRLEEYLFQILISEKIKNINNIKSIIVLNFSGETEKTF
;
A
#
# COMPACT_ATOMS: atom_id res chain seq x y z
N TYR A 1 22.93 9.44 -25.93
CA TYR A 1 21.77 10.08 -26.56
C TYR A 1 22.15 11.51 -26.92
N ASP A 2 21.86 11.95 -28.14
CA ASP A 2 22.04 13.34 -28.57
C ASP A 2 20.78 14.14 -28.19
N PHE A 3 20.75 14.64 -26.96
CA PHE A 3 19.61 15.43 -26.45
C PHE A 3 19.39 16.76 -27.20
N GLN A 4 20.34 17.23 -28.01
CA GLN A 4 20.18 18.46 -28.78
C GLN A 4 19.27 18.28 -30.01
N LYS A 5 19.11 17.03 -30.47
CA LYS A 5 18.26 16.67 -31.62
C LYS A 5 17.01 15.91 -31.20
N SER A 6 16.79 15.72 -29.91
CA SER A 6 15.70 14.91 -29.38
C SER A 6 14.70 15.80 -28.66
N GLU A 7 13.42 15.50 -28.83
CA GLU A 7 12.37 16.05 -27.98
C GLU A 7 12.33 15.24 -26.68
N VAL A 8 12.39 15.92 -25.54
CA VAL A 8 12.43 15.30 -24.22
C VAL A 8 11.23 15.75 -23.42
N ILE A 9 10.49 14.78 -22.86
CA ILE A 9 9.34 15.05 -22.01
C ILE A 9 9.61 14.50 -20.60
N ALA A 10 9.51 15.35 -19.60
CA ALA A 10 9.60 14.94 -18.20
C ALA A 10 8.21 14.52 -17.68
N PHE A 11 8.08 13.27 -17.27
CA PHE A 11 6.83 12.72 -16.74
C PHE A 11 6.70 12.79 -15.21
N ASP A 12 7.71 13.31 -14.53
CA ASP A 12 7.71 13.50 -13.08
C ASP A 12 8.60 14.67 -12.66
N PHE A 13 8.33 15.18 -11.45
CA PHE A 13 9.03 16.33 -10.90
C PHE A 13 10.54 16.10 -10.72
N LEU A 14 10.98 14.90 -10.37
CA LEU A 14 12.39 14.62 -10.16
C LEU A 14 13.16 14.63 -11.48
N THR A 15 12.58 14.06 -12.54
CA THR A 15 13.11 14.12 -13.91
C THR A 15 13.17 15.56 -14.39
N HIS A 16 12.09 16.34 -14.22
CA HIS A 16 12.07 17.77 -14.55
C HIS A 16 13.19 18.55 -13.84
N LYS A 17 13.33 18.37 -12.53
CA LYS A 17 14.39 19.00 -11.75
C LYS A 17 15.78 18.63 -12.24
N PHE A 18 16.02 17.32 -12.49
CA PHE A 18 17.29 16.83 -13.00
C PHE A 18 17.64 17.43 -14.37
N LEU A 19 16.69 17.47 -15.30
CA LEU A 19 16.88 18.03 -16.64
C LEU A 19 17.18 19.54 -16.57
N ASN A 20 16.52 20.28 -15.69
CA ASN A 20 16.81 21.70 -15.42
C ASN A 20 18.24 21.90 -14.87
N GLU A 21 18.66 21.10 -13.91
CA GLU A 21 20.03 21.16 -13.36
C GLU A 21 21.10 20.87 -14.42
N LYS A 22 20.78 20.00 -15.38
CA LYS A 22 21.65 19.69 -16.54
C LYS A 22 21.50 20.64 -17.72
N LYS A 23 20.59 21.63 -17.63
CA LYS A 23 20.26 22.58 -18.71
C LYS A 23 19.84 21.87 -20.02
N ILE A 24 19.14 20.75 -19.90
CA ILE A 24 18.58 20.03 -21.03
C ILE A 24 17.18 20.59 -21.32
N HIS A 25 16.96 21.04 -22.56
CA HIS A 25 15.64 21.53 -22.98
C HIS A 25 14.64 20.38 -22.97
N HIS A 26 13.48 20.61 -22.35
CA HIS A 26 12.41 19.62 -22.23
C HIS A 26 11.07 20.29 -21.96
N SER A 27 10.00 19.60 -22.27
CA SER A 27 8.64 19.92 -21.83
C SER A 27 8.26 19.04 -20.63
N ILE A 28 7.17 19.42 -19.96
CA ILE A 28 6.58 18.60 -18.90
C ILE A 28 5.26 18.01 -19.40
N ILE A 29 4.80 16.94 -18.75
CA ILE A 29 3.57 16.24 -19.13
C ILE A 29 2.36 17.19 -19.19
N ASP A 30 2.33 18.20 -18.29
CA ASP A 30 1.25 19.17 -18.18
C ASP A 30 1.12 20.09 -19.41
N ASP A 31 2.20 20.30 -20.16
CA ASP A 31 2.22 21.10 -21.39
C ASP A 31 1.45 20.41 -22.54
N HIS A 32 1.20 19.11 -22.43
CA HIS A 32 0.62 18.25 -23.47
C HIS A 32 -0.81 17.81 -23.15
N ILE A 33 -1.39 18.23 -22.03
CA ILE A 33 -2.73 17.81 -21.57
C ILE A 33 -3.57 19.06 -21.30
N ASP A 34 -4.67 19.21 -22.00
CA ASP A 34 -5.62 20.28 -21.76
C ASP A 34 -6.58 19.97 -20.59
N ASP A 35 -7.39 20.97 -20.20
CA ASP A 35 -8.30 20.83 -19.06
C ASP A 35 -9.43 19.81 -19.30
N CYS A 36 -9.90 19.68 -20.54
CA CYS A 36 -10.93 18.69 -20.88
C CYS A 36 -10.37 17.26 -20.75
N GLU A 37 -9.15 17.05 -21.23
CA GLU A 37 -8.45 15.79 -21.10
C GLU A 37 -8.13 15.43 -19.64
N ARG A 38 -7.78 16.41 -18.80
CA ARG A 38 -7.60 16.20 -17.35
C ARG A 38 -8.88 15.69 -16.70
N ILE A 39 -10.02 16.28 -17.05
CA ILE A 39 -11.33 15.85 -16.57
C ILE A 39 -11.64 14.42 -17.03
N ASP A 40 -11.36 14.08 -18.27
CA ASP A 40 -11.63 12.75 -18.83
C ASP A 40 -10.69 11.68 -18.26
N ILE A 41 -9.42 12.01 -18.01
CA ILE A 41 -8.50 11.15 -17.25
C ILE A 41 -9.08 10.86 -15.86
N PHE A 42 -9.54 11.89 -15.15
CA PHE A 42 -10.11 11.70 -13.80
C PHE A 42 -11.36 10.81 -13.82
N LYS A 43 -12.27 11.01 -14.79
CA LYS A 43 -13.44 10.15 -14.99
C LYS A 43 -13.02 8.71 -15.28
N SER A 44 -12.02 8.53 -16.14
CA SER A 44 -11.46 7.21 -16.49
C SER A 44 -10.84 6.52 -15.28
N CYS A 45 -10.07 7.23 -14.44
CA CYS A 45 -9.54 6.70 -13.19
C CYS A 45 -10.64 6.20 -12.28
N ARG A 46 -11.69 7.00 -12.09
CA ARG A 46 -12.85 6.61 -11.24
C ARG A 46 -13.59 5.39 -11.79
N LYS A 47 -13.81 5.34 -13.12
CA LYS A 47 -14.45 4.22 -13.78
C LYS A 47 -13.66 2.93 -13.59
N ASN A 48 -12.36 2.96 -13.88
CA ASN A 48 -11.48 1.80 -13.68
C ASN A 48 -11.47 1.32 -12.22
N LEU A 49 -11.49 2.25 -11.27
CA LEU A 49 -11.55 1.91 -9.86
C LEU A 49 -12.87 1.24 -9.47
N GLN A 50 -14.00 1.71 -10.02
CA GLN A 50 -15.30 1.08 -9.83
C GLN A 50 -15.37 -0.33 -10.43
N GLU A 51 -14.76 -0.55 -11.60
CA GLU A 51 -14.66 -1.90 -12.20
C GLU A 51 -13.78 -2.82 -11.34
N TYR A 52 -12.67 -2.31 -10.80
CA TYR A 52 -11.85 -3.04 -9.84
C TYR A 52 -12.63 -3.47 -8.59
N GLU A 53 -13.49 -2.63 -8.05
CA GLU A 53 -14.31 -2.92 -6.88
C GLU A 53 -15.34 -4.04 -7.11
N LYS A 54 -15.69 -4.32 -8.36
CA LYS A 54 -16.60 -5.42 -8.74
C LYS A 54 -15.92 -6.79 -8.78
N ILE A 55 -14.59 -6.84 -8.64
CA ILE A 55 -13.87 -8.11 -8.64
C ILE A 55 -14.15 -8.83 -7.33
N THR A 56 -14.91 -9.90 -7.40
CA THR A 56 -15.32 -10.70 -6.23
C THR A 56 -14.62 -12.04 -6.13
N ASN A 57 -13.92 -12.46 -7.20
CA ASN A 57 -13.23 -13.74 -7.22
C ASN A 57 -12.07 -13.71 -8.22
N SER A 58 -10.90 -13.34 -7.73
CA SER A 58 -9.65 -13.34 -8.54
C SER A 58 -8.98 -14.72 -8.62
N GLY A 59 -9.44 -15.69 -7.81
CA GLY A 59 -8.78 -16.97 -7.63
C GLY A 59 -7.59 -16.94 -6.67
N ILE A 60 -7.27 -15.81 -6.07
CA ILE A 60 -6.18 -15.64 -5.11
C ILE A 60 -6.77 -15.49 -3.70
N ASN A 61 -7.24 -16.60 -3.14
CA ASN A 61 -8.00 -16.58 -1.89
C ASN A 61 -7.20 -17.12 -0.70
N PHE A 62 -7.44 -16.52 0.47
CA PHE A 62 -6.99 -17.03 1.76
C PHE A 62 -8.09 -16.84 2.81
N HIS A 63 -8.50 -17.94 3.51
CA HIS A 63 -9.59 -17.93 4.49
C HIS A 63 -10.86 -17.24 3.99
N ASN A 64 -11.29 -17.59 2.77
CA ASN A 64 -12.47 -17.02 2.09
C ASN A 64 -12.38 -15.52 1.75
N LEU A 65 -11.24 -14.91 1.93
CA LEU A 65 -10.95 -13.54 1.52
C LEU A 65 -10.17 -13.53 0.20
N ASP A 66 -10.66 -12.79 -0.78
CA ASP A 66 -9.95 -12.54 -2.02
C ASP A 66 -8.87 -11.47 -1.77
N LEU A 67 -7.59 -11.83 -1.96
CA LEU A 67 -6.46 -10.93 -1.69
C LEU A 67 -6.43 -9.71 -2.62
N VAL A 68 -7.05 -9.79 -3.79
CA VAL A 68 -7.19 -8.63 -4.68
C VAL A 68 -8.09 -7.57 -4.05
N SER A 69 -9.16 -7.98 -3.36
CA SER A 69 -10.09 -7.06 -2.71
C SER A 69 -9.47 -6.27 -1.54
N ILE A 70 -8.38 -6.77 -0.97
CA ILE A 70 -7.68 -6.13 0.17
C ILE A 70 -6.83 -4.94 -0.29
N VAL A 71 -6.34 -4.92 -1.53
CA VAL A 71 -5.45 -3.86 -2.04
C VAL A 71 -6.08 -2.48 -1.82
N ASP A 72 -5.25 -1.53 -1.38
CA ASP A 72 -5.72 -0.18 -1.07
C ASP A 72 -6.22 0.52 -2.34
N ARG A 73 -7.48 0.95 -2.28
CA ARG A 73 -8.14 1.70 -3.34
C ARG A 73 -7.41 3.01 -3.69
N ASN A 74 -6.91 3.71 -2.67
CA ASN A 74 -6.22 4.98 -2.89
C ASN A 74 -4.87 4.77 -3.59
N GLU A 75 -4.16 3.69 -3.28
CA GLU A 75 -2.93 3.35 -3.99
C GLU A 75 -3.17 3.03 -5.46
N LEU A 76 -4.28 2.34 -5.77
CA LEU A 76 -4.67 2.10 -7.16
C LEU A 76 -5.09 3.39 -7.85
N LEU A 77 -5.85 4.25 -7.18
CA LEU A 77 -6.23 5.56 -7.73
C LEU A 77 -5.00 6.41 -8.03
N GLU A 78 -4.07 6.50 -7.10
CA GLU A 78 -2.81 7.22 -7.30
C GLU A 78 -2.02 6.67 -8.49
N PHE A 79 -1.91 5.36 -8.60
CA PHE A 79 -1.27 4.71 -9.72
C PHE A 79 -1.95 5.05 -11.06
N LEU A 80 -3.28 5.01 -11.12
CA LEU A 80 -4.04 5.37 -12.32
C LEU A 80 -3.84 6.84 -12.70
N MET A 81 -3.93 7.75 -11.71
CA MET A 81 -3.72 9.19 -11.90
C MET A 81 -2.31 9.53 -12.39
N GLN A 82 -1.31 8.75 -12.02
CA GLN A 82 0.06 8.93 -12.50
C GLN A 82 0.32 8.28 -13.86
N THR A 83 -0.44 7.28 -14.24
CA THR A 83 -0.17 6.43 -15.40
C THR A 83 -0.97 6.84 -16.62
N LEU A 84 -2.28 7.12 -16.47
CA LEU A 84 -3.15 7.49 -17.61
C LEU A 84 -2.69 8.76 -18.34
N PRO A 85 -2.25 9.84 -17.66
CA PRO A 85 -1.69 10.99 -18.36
C PRO A 85 -0.50 10.64 -19.25
N LYS A 86 0.40 9.78 -18.76
CA LYS A 86 1.58 9.34 -19.52
C LYS A 86 1.18 8.57 -20.78
N ILE A 87 0.22 7.65 -20.63
CA ILE A 87 -0.30 6.89 -21.77
C ILE A 87 -0.93 7.82 -22.81
N LEU A 88 -1.75 8.79 -22.38
CA LEU A 88 -2.38 9.75 -23.29
C LEU A 88 -1.33 10.57 -24.07
N VAL A 89 -0.34 11.13 -23.36
CA VAL A 89 0.71 11.94 -24.00
C VAL A 89 1.52 11.10 -24.97
N ILE A 90 1.97 9.90 -24.58
CA ILE A 90 2.70 9.00 -25.47
C ILE A 90 1.86 8.66 -26.71
N LYS A 91 0.56 8.35 -26.54
CA LYS A 91 -0.34 8.05 -27.66
C LYS A 91 -0.44 9.22 -28.63
N LYS A 92 -0.61 10.46 -28.15
CA LYS A 92 -0.61 11.67 -28.97
C LYS A 92 0.67 11.82 -29.79
N PHE A 93 1.82 11.57 -29.18
CA PHE A 93 3.11 11.65 -29.87
C PHE A 93 3.26 10.56 -30.93
N LEU A 94 2.80 9.36 -30.66
CA LEU A 94 2.82 8.25 -31.61
C LEU A 94 1.90 8.50 -32.81
N GLU A 95 0.73 9.08 -32.60
CA GLU A 95 -0.27 9.33 -33.66
C GLU A 95 0.05 10.54 -34.53
N ASN A 96 0.65 11.58 -33.96
CA ASN A 96 0.80 12.87 -34.60
C ASN A 96 2.19 13.15 -35.19
N ASN A 97 3.19 12.33 -34.93
CA ASN A 97 4.57 12.61 -35.30
C ASN A 97 5.28 11.38 -35.88
N ASN A 98 5.99 11.57 -36.98
CA ASN A 98 6.82 10.55 -37.59
C ASN A 98 8.20 10.54 -36.93
N TYR A 99 8.31 10.03 -35.69
CA TYR A 99 9.59 9.84 -35.05
C TYR A 99 10.26 8.59 -35.60
N GLU A 100 11.57 8.68 -35.86
CA GLU A 100 12.37 7.51 -36.24
C GLU A 100 12.49 6.55 -35.05
N LYS A 101 12.65 7.09 -33.82
CA LYS A 101 12.78 6.30 -32.59
C LYS A 101 12.19 7.04 -31.39
N ILE A 102 11.46 6.30 -30.57
CA ILE A 102 10.90 6.78 -29.30
C ILE A 102 11.41 5.91 -28.16
N PHE A 103 12.05 6.53 -27.18
CA PHE A 103 12.59 5.86 -26.01
C PHE A 103 11.63 5.93 -24.84
N LEU A 104 11.18 4.80 -24.35
CA LEU A 104 10.21 4.69 -23.26
C LEU A 104 10.82 4.01 -22.02
N SER A 105 10.32 4.36 -20.84
CA SER A 105 10.59 3.56 -19.64
C SER A 105 10.09 2.13 -19.84
N HIS A 106 10.64 1.18 -19.08
CA HIS A 106 10.24 -0.23 -19.18
C HIS A 106 8.72 -0.40 -19.06
N GLU A 107 8.09 0.25 -18.09
CA GLU A 107 6.65 0.15 -17.86
C GLU A 107 5.83 0.64 -19.05
N MET A 108 6.20 1.77 -19.63
CA MET A 108 5.51 2.34 -20.79
C MET A 108 5.81 1.55 -22.08
N TYR A 109 7.03 1.06 -22.24
CA TYR A 109 7.37 0.19 -23.36
C TYR A 109 6.49 -1.07 -23.39
N GLU A 110 6.26 -1.73 -22.25
CA GLU A 110 5.39 -2.92 -22.18
C GLU A 110 3.92 -2.62 -22.54
N VAL A 111 3.46 -1.38 -22.37
CA VAL A 111 2.11 -0.97 -22.76
C VAL A 111 1.97 -0.88 -24.28
N PHE A 112 3.00 -0.36 -24.97
CA PHE A 112 2.92 0.00 -26.38
C PHE A 112 3.65 -0.95 -27.33
N ASN A 113 4.53 -1.84 -26.86
CA ASN A 113 5.37 -2.69 -27.71
C ASN A 113 4.59 -3.66 -28.62
N ASN A 114 3.37 -4.03 -28.24
CA ASN A 114 2.51 -4.92 -29.01
C ASN A 114 1.46 -4.16 -29.85
N THR A 115 1.58 -2.85 -29.94
CA THR A 115 0.74 -2.01 -30.79
C THR A 115 1.40 -1.83 -32.17
N GLU A 116 0.70 -1.23 -33.11
CA GLU A 116 1.24 -0.87 -34.43
C GLU A 116 2.49 0.03 -34.37
N PHE A 117 2.70 0.72 -33.27
CA PHE A 117 3.86 1.59 -33.03
C PHE A 117 5.09 0.86 -32.51
N GLY A 118 5.01 -0.45 -32.25
CA GLY A 118 6.09 -1.21 -31.62
C GLY A 118 7.44 -1.17 -32.36
N THR A 119 7.43 -0.95 -33.66
CA THR A 119 8.65 -0.93 -34.51
C THR A 119 9.52 0.31 -34.29
N CYS A 120 8.96 1.44 -33.85
CA CYS A 120 9.70 2.67 -33.56
C CYS A 120 10.07 2.83 -32.07
N LEU A 121 9.64 1.89 -31.22
CA LEU A 121 9.85 1.98 -29.77
C LEU A 121 11.14 1.32 -29.33
N GLU A 122 11.89 2.02 -28.54
CA GLU A 122 13.08 1.48 -27.83
C GLU A 122 12.91 1.65 -26.32
N LYS A 123 13.37 0.62 -25.59
CA LYS A 123 13.36 0.62 -24.15
C LYS A 123 14.54 1.39 -23.60
N LEU A 124 14.29 2.38 -22.72
CA LEU A 124 15.35 3.00 -21.94
C LEU A 124 15.96 1.95 -21.01
N ASN A 125 17.30 1.86 -21.06
CA ASN A 125 18.01 1.08 -20.05
C ASN A 125 17.84 1.77 -18.70
N ASP A 126 17.04 1.18 -17.84
CA ASP A 126 16.88 1.66 -16.48
C ASP A 126 18.26 1.63 -15.81
N ALA A 127 18.87 2.81 -15.63
CA ALA A 127 19.91 2.96 -14.63
C ALA A 127 19.33 2.41 -13.34
N LYS A 128 20.03 1.51 -12.63
CA LYS A 128 19.56 0.83 -11.42
C LYS A 128 18.79 1.82 -10.56
N LYS A 129 17.48 1.79 -10.65
CA LYS A 129 16.61 2.64 -9.87
C LYS A 129 16.76 2.21 -8.42
N ASN A 130 17.58 2.93 -7.66
CA ASN A 130 17.40 3.02 -6.22
C ASN A 130 16.07 3.76 -5.99
N TYR A 131 14.96 3.13 -6.34
CA TYR A 131 13.69 3.55 -5.80
C TYR A 131 13.85 3.48 -4.29
N LEU A 132 13.50 4.56 -3.63
CA LEU A 132 13.13 4.55 -2.22
C LEU A 132 12.08 3.44 -2.09
N THR A 133 12.57 2.25 -1.94
CA THR A 133 11.73 1.07 -1.78
C THR A 133 11.02 1.29 -0.47
N PHE A 134 9.75 0.90 -0.38
CA PHE A 134 8.97 0.83 0.85
C PHE A 134 9.66 0.01 1.97
N GLU A 135 10.92 -0.34 1.77
CA GLU A 135 11.77 -1.06 2.71
C GLU A 135 12.28 -0.20 3.87
N ASN A 136 12.30 1.13 3.71
CA ASN A 136 12.79 2.04 4.74
C ASN A 136 11.66 2.91 5.29
N ILE A 137 11.54 2.92 6.63
CA ILE A 137 10.63 3.78 7.37
C ILE A 137 11.43 4.98 7.88
N GLN A 138 10.94 6.19 7.64
CA GLN A 138 11.50 7.39 8.22
C GLN A 138 10.86 7.64 9.60
N ILE A 139 11.69 7.63 10.64
CA ILE A 139 11.26 7.92 12.00
C ILE A 139 11.72 9.35 12.35
N PRO A 140 10.80 10.29 12.53
CA PRO A 140 11.17 11.61 13.02
C PRO A 140 11.47 11.52 14.51
N LEU A 141 12.68 11.90 14.92
CA LEU A 141 13.07 12.08 16.32
C LEU A 141 13.23 13.56 16.60
N LYS A 142 12.43 14.09 17.51
CA LYS A 142 12.58 15.46 18.01
C LYS A 142 13.54 15.47 19.18
N ILE A 143 14.70 16.12 19.01
CA ILE A 143 15.67 16.39 20.06
C ILE A 143 15.72 17.91 20.25
N GLY A 144 15.07 18.40 21.30
CA GLY A 144 14.87 19.85 21.51
C GLY A 144 14.01 20.45 20.37
N ASN A 145 14.53 21.48 19.71
CA ASN A 145 13.86 22.16 18.59
C ASN A 145 14.22 21.58 17.21
N GLN A 146 15.04 20.54 17.15
CA GLN A 146 15.47 19.93 15.90
C GLN A 146 14.76 18.60 15.65
N GLU A 147 14.29 18.40 14.41
CA GLU A 147 13.71 17.16 13.95
C GLU A 147 14.77 16.43 13.09
N ILE A 148 15.25 15.29 13.60
CA ILE A 148 16.19 14.43 12.89
C ILE A 148 15.40 13.23 12.34
N LYS A 149 15.44 13.02 11.02
CA LYS A 149 14.79 11.89 10.37
C LYS A 149 15.77 10.72 10.25
N PHE A 150 15.49 9.63 10.96
CA PHE A 150 16.24 8.39 10.83
C PHE A 150 15.53 7.45 9.85
N SER A 151 16.28 6.94 8.88
CA SER A 151 15.81 5.90 7.97
C SER A 151 16.18 4.54 8.55
N ILE A 152 15.18 3.71 8.86
CA ILE A 152 15.38 2.35 9.35
C ILE A 152 14.70 1.36 8.40
N ASN A 153 15.36 0.23 8.13
CA ASN A 153 14.75 -0.82 7.33
C ASN A 153 13.50 -1.38 8.00
N ARG A 154 12.42 -1.57 7.24
CA ARG A 154 11.10 -2.02 7.72
C ARG A 154 11.17 -3.31 8.53
N LYS A 155 12.02 -4.26 8.16
CA LYS A 155 12.23 -5.50 8.93
C LYS A 155 12.86 -5.24 10.28
N LYS A 156 13.88 -4.38 10.34
CA LYS A 156 14.52 -3.99 11.61
C LYS A 156 13.56 -3.21 12.50
N TYR A 157 12.76 -2.31 11.92
CA TYR A 157 11.71 -1.59 12.65
C TYR A 157 10.67 -2.54 13.25
N LYS A 158 10.23 -3.55 12.50
CA LYS A 158 9.29 -4.57 12.99
C LYS A 158 9.84 -5.32 14.20
N ILE A 159 11.10 -5.78 14.14
CA ILE A 159 11.77 -6.46 15.27
C ILE A 159 11.89 -5.52 16.50
N LEU A 160 12.25 -4.26 16.27
CA LEU A 160 12.35 -3.27 17.36
C LEU A 160 10.97 -3.03 17.99
N LYS A 161 9.94 -2.84 17.19
CA LYS A 161 8.54 -2.70 17.61
C LYS A 161 8.11 -3.89 18.46
N GLU A 162 8.27 -5.13 17.95
CA GLU A 162 7.91 -6.36 18.67
C GLU A 162 8.59 -6.48 20.03
N ASN A 163 9.87 -6.12 20.11
CA ASN A 163 10.60 -6.17 21.38
C ASN A 163 10.11 -5.13 22.40
N ILE A 164 9.85 -3.91 21.94
CA ILE A 164 9.28 -2.84 22.79
C ILE A 164 7.88 -3.25 23.27
N GLU A 165 7.05 -3.79 22.40
CA GLU A 165 5.69 -4.22 22.75
C GLU A 165 5.68 -5.41 23.71
N LYS A 166 6.57 -6.39 23.54
CA LYS A 166 6.71 -7.51 24.48
C LYS A 166 7.08 -7.03 25.88
N ILE A 167 8.10 -6.17 25.99
CA ILE A 167 8.56 -5.64 27.27
C ILE A 167 7.46 -4.81 27.94
N SER A 168 6.86 -3.89 27.19
CA SER A 168 5.83 -3.01 27.72
C SER A 168 4.50 -3.71 27.93
N GLY A 169 4.14 -4.69 27.10
CA GLY A 169 2.95 -5.53 27.27
C GLY A 169 3.00 -6.34 28.58
N ILE A 170 4.15 -6.90 28.93
CA ILE A 170 4.35 -7.57 30.22
C ILE A 170 4.16 -6.57 31.37
N LEU A 171 4.76 -5.40 31.30
CA LEU A 171 4.66 -4.38 32.36
C LEU A 171 3.24 -3.79 32.46
N PHE A 172 2.49 -3.73 31.37
CA PHE A 172 1.16 -3.13 31.33
C PHE A 172 0.05 -4.10 31.75
N ASN A 173 0.14 -5.37 31.31
CA ASN A 173 -0.92 -6.36 31.51
C ASN A 173 -0.89 -7.01 32.89
N LEU A 174 0.22 -6.91 33.63
CA LEU A 174 0.36 -7.48 34.99
C LEU A 174 -0.64 -6.89 36.00
N LYS A 175 -1.29 -5.76 35.73
CA LYS A 175 -2.20 -5.08 36.67
C LYS A 175 -3.69 -5.20 36.33
N ASN A 176 -4.06 -5.75 35.20
CA ASN A 176 -5.46 -5.74 34.77
C ASN A 176 -6.10 -7.12 34.90
N ASN A 177 -6.97 -7.28 35.87
CA ASN A 177 -7.87 -8.44 35.99
C ASN A 177 -8.87 -8.44 34.81
N MET A 178 -8.61 -9.28 33.80
CA MET A 178 -9.27 -9.29 32.50
C MET A 178 -10.68 -9.91 32.46
N LYS A 179 -11.23 -10.41 33.57
CA LYS A 179 -12.26 -11.47 33.47
C LYS A 179 -13.71 -11.01 33.29
N GLU A 180 -14.08 -9.76 33.58
CA GLU A 180 -15.51 -9.43 33.65
C GLU A 180 -16.02 -8.29 32.78
N LYS A 181 -15.16 -7.38 32.29
CA LYS A 181 -15.64 -6.22 31.52
C LYS A 181 -15.93 -6.57 30.06
N LYS A 182 -16.99 -5.97 29.52
CA LYS A 182 -17.23 -5.95 28.06
C LYS A 182 -16.11 -5.16 27.37
N LYS A 183 -15.63 -5.66 26.26
CA LYS A 183 -14.44 -5.15 25.55
C LYS A 183 -14.83 -4.45 24.26
N ILE A 184 -14.15 -3.34 23.96
CA ILE A 184 -14.20 -2.68 22.66
C ILE A 184 -12.81 -2.72 22.07
N ILE A 185 -12.67 -3.35 20.92
CA ILE A 185 -11.40 -3.43 20.17
C ILE A 185 -11.29 -2.22 19.27
N LEU A 186 -10.13 -1.60 19.27
CA LEU A 186 -9.77 -0.43 18.47
C LEU A 186 -8.57 -0.81 17.61
N LEU A 187 -8.75 -0.79 16.27
CA LEU A 187 -7.72 -1.16 15.32
C LEU A 187 -7.02 0.09 14.79
N GLU A 188 -5.70 0.11 14.87
CA GLU A 188 -4.82 1.20 14.40
C GLU A 188 -5.04 2.57 15.07
N PHE A 189 -5.58 2.59 16.30
CA PHE A 189 -5.79 3.85 17.04
C PHE A 189 -4.50 4.33 17.71
N ASP A 190 -4.22 5.64 17.56
CA ASP A 190 -3.15 6.33 18.25
C ASP A 190 -3.65 6.90 19.60
N PRO A 191 -3.11 6.44 20.75
CA PRO A 191 -3.56 6.89 22.06
C PRO A 191 -3.32 8.38 22.35
N GLU A 192 -2.46 9.05 21.62
CA GLU A 192 -2.26 10.50 21.76
C GLU A 192 -3.40 11.28 21.12
N ILE A 193 -3.81 10.85 19.93
CA ILE A 193 -4.87 11.51 19.16
C ILE A 193 -6.26 11.19 19.74
N TYR A 194 -6.48 9.93 20.12
CA TYR A 194 -7.80 9.42 20.52
C TYR A 194 -7.94 9.20 22.04
N SER A 195 -7.17 9.96 22.85
CA SER A 195 -7.19 9.85 24.32
C SER A 195 -8.57 10.07 24.94
N GLU A 196 -9.35 11.01 24.40
CA GLU A 196 -10.71 11.29 24.86
C GLU A 196 -11.65 10.13 24.58
N LEU A 197 -11.60 9.54 23.38
CA LEU A 197 -12.39 8.36 23.04
C LEU A 197 -12.07 7.18 23.96
N LEU A 198 -10.80 6.92 24.23
CA LEU A 198 -10.38 5.87 25.15
C LEU A 198 -10.92 6.07 26.56
N ASN A 199 -10.87 7.30 27.07
CA ASN A 199 -11.42 7.65 28.36
C ASN A 199 -12.94 7.47 28.40
N GLU A 200 -13.65 7.92 27.35
CA GLU A 200 -15.11 7.80 27.28
C GLU A 200 -15.57 6.34 27.24
N ILE A 201 -14.88 5.47 26.48
CA ILE A 201 -15.13 4.03 26.46
C ILE A 201 -15.00 3.44 27.87
N ASN A 202 -13.94 3.81 28.61
CA ASN A 202 -13.72 3.32 29.96
C ASN A 202 -14.77 3.87 30.95
N LEU A 203 -15.16 5.14 30.86
CA LEU A 203 -16.20 5.76 31.70
C LEU A 203 -17.56 5.08 31.51
N ARG A 204 -17.87 4.61 30.30
CA ARG A 204 -19.09 3.81 30.02
C ARG A 204 -19.01 2.35 30.49
N GLY A 205 -17.97 1.98 31.20
CA GLY A 205 -17.81 0.65 31.80
C GLY A 205 -17.25 -0.41 30.82
N PHE A 206 -16.81 -0.02 29.64
CA PHE A 206 -16.12 -0.90 28.70
C PHE A 206 -14.62 -0.85 28.88
N GLN A 207 -13.93 -1.90 28.46
CA GLN A 207 -12.47 -1.92 28.41
C GLN A 207 -12.00 -1.68 26.98
N PRO A 208 -11.28 -0.57 26.70
CA PRO A 208 -10.66 -0.37 25.39
C PRO A 208 -9.48 -1.31 25.22
N ILE A 209 -9.40 -1.99 24.08
CA ILE A 209 -8.30 -2.85 23.67
C ILE A 209 -7.73 -2.33 22.36
N LEU A 210 -6.46 -1.95 22.35
CA LEU A 210 -5.78 -1.50 21.15
C LEU A 210 -4.99 -2.65 20.52
N ILE A 211 -5.18 -2.82 19.21
CA ILE A 211 -4.44 -3.76 18.39
C ILE A 211 -3.95 -3.00 17.15
N ASN A 212 -2.64 -2.80 17.06
CA ASN A 212 -2.02 -2.02 15.99
C ASN A 212 -0.97 -2.86 15.26
N PHE A 213 -1.10 -2.98 13.95
CA PHE A 213 -0.15 -3.71 13.10
C PHE A 213 0.98 -2.80 12.61
N ARG A 214 0.70 -1.51 12.40
CA ARG A 214 1.62 -0.54 11.78
C ARG A 214 2.50 0.17 12.82
N LYS A 215 1.90 0.93 13.72
CA LYS A 215 2.59 1.74 14.73
C LYS A 215 2.25 1.23 16.13
N SER A 216 3.26 1.04 16.97
CA SER A 216 3.01 0.64 18.35
C SER A 216 2.14 1.66 19.08
N PRO A 217 1.08 1.22 19.79
CA PRO A 217 0.29 2.13 20.64
C PRO A 217 1.10 2.74 21.78
N MET A 218 2.27 2.16 22.11
CA MET A 218 3.16 2.60 23.19
C MET A 218 4.39 3.34 22.67
N HIS A 219 4.24 4.10 21.58
CA HIS A 219 5.34 4.76 20.90
C HIS A 219 5.92 5.99 21.62
N SER A 220 5.25 6.50 22.65
CA SER A 220 5.69 7.66 23.42
C SER A 220 5.26 7.59 24.88
N ILE A 221 5.87 8.42 25.73
CA ILE A 221 5.51 8.55 27.16
C ILE A 221 4.06 9.08 27.28
N THR A 222 3.64 10.00 26.43
CA THR A 222 2.28 10.54 26.43
C THR A 222 1.26 9.46 26.07
N ALA A 223 1.52 8.68 25.04
CA ALA A 223 0.69 7.54 24.67
C ALA A 223 0.53 6.56 25.85
N ILE A 224 1.62 6.20 26.53
CA ILE A 224 1.60 5.32 27.70
C ILE A 224 0.78 5.92 28.86
N LYS A 225 0.91 7.22 29.11
CA LYS A 225 0.10 7.90 30.14
C LYS A 225 -1.40 7.87 29.80
N ASN A 226 -1.75 8.11 28.56
CA ASN A 226 -3.16 8.08 28.10
C ASN A 226 -3.77 6.68 28.19
N LEU A 227 -3.01 5.64 27.78
CA LEU A 227 -3.41 4.25 27.95
C LEU A 227 -3.66 3.87 29.42
N LYS A 228 -2.79 4.33 30.33
CA LYS A 228 -2.97 4.11 31.79
C LYS A 228 -4.22 4.83 32.31
N LYS A 229 -4.40 6.10 31.96
CA LYS A 229 -5.54 6.91 32.39
C LYS A 229 -6.87 6.30 31.97
N SER A 230 -6.94 5.81 30.74
CA SER A 230 -8.14 5.18 30.18
C SER A 230 -8.31 3.69 30.56
N ASN A 231 -7.44 3.14 31.36
CA ASN A 231 -7.41 1.70 31.68
C ASN A 231 -7.46 0.81 30.44
N SER A 232 -6.80 1.27 29.35
CA SER A 232 -6.76 0.57 28.07
C SER A 232 -5.79 -0.60 28.13
N MET A 233 -6.07 -1.64 27.37
CA MET A 233 -5.15 -2.74 27.11
C MET A 233 -4.49 -2.60 25.78
N VAL A 234 -3.26 -3.05 25.65
CA VAL A 234 -2.57 -3.23 24.39
C VAL A 234 -2.31 -4.72 24.17
N ILE A 235 -2.79 -5.24 23.06
CA ILE A 235 -2.53 -6.62 22.68
C ILE A 235 -1.67 -6.59 21.41
N THR A 236 -0.50 -7.23 21.51
CA THR A 236 0.35 -7.44 20.34
C THR A 236 -0.26 -8.51 19.46
N PRO A 237 -0.42 -8.26 18.15
CA PRO A 237 -1.02 -9.23 17.24
C PRO A 237 -0.36 -10.62 17.30
N GLU A 238 0.94 -10.67 17.49
CA GLU A 238 1.74 -11.91 17.52
C GLU A 238 1.33 -12.87 18.67
N ILE A 239 0.68 -12.37 19.72
CA ILE A 239 0.27 -13.20 20.87
C ILE A 239 -0.82 -14.22 20.48
N PHE A 240 -1.53 -13.94 19.40
CA PHE A 240 -2.58 -14.83 18.91
C PHE A 240 -2.05 -16.00 18.09
N LEU A 241 -0.76 -15.97 17.68
CA LEU A 241 -0.21 -16.97 16.78
C LEU A 241 0.55 -18.07 17.55
N GLU A 242 0.22 -19.29 17.23
CA GLU A 242 0.96 -20.48 17.67
C GLU A 242 2.05 -20.87 16.67
N LYS A 243 2.98 -21.73 17.07
CA LYS A 243 4.03 -22.25 16.15
C LYS A 243 3.46 -22.96 14.91
N VAL A 244 2.29 -23.57 15.05
CA VAL A 244 1.58 -24.26 13.94
C VAL A 244 1.10 -23.23 12.93
N ASP A 245 0.55 -22.10 13.39
CA ASP A 245 0.09 -21.02 12.54
C ASP A 245 1.22 -20.42 11.69
N LEU A 246 2.38 -20.20 12.29
CA LEU A 246 3.55 -19.68 11.58
C LEU A 246 4.04 -20.63 10.48
N LYS A 247 4.03 -21.96 10.73
CA LYS A 247 4.38 -22.95 9.70
C LYS A 247 3.35 -22.95 8.55
N SER A 248 2.07 -22.86 8.90
CA SER A 248 0.98 -22.76 7.92
C SER A 248 1.12 -21.50 7.06
N LEU A 249 1.39 -20.33 7.66
CA LEU A 249 1.63 -19.08 6.94
C LEU A 249 2.76 -19.21 5.92
N ILE A 250 3.89 -19.81 6.30
CA ILE A 250 5.03 -19.99 5.38
C ILE A 250 4.65 -20.87 4.19
N LYS A 251 3.92 -21.97 4.44
CA LYS A 251 3.46 -22.88 3.38
C LYS A 251 2.49 -22.17 2.44
N THR A 252 1.50 -21.48 3.00
CA THR A 252 0.49 -20.74 2.23
C THR A 252 1.11 -19.61 1.41
N LYS A 253 2.04 -18.85 2.00
CA LYS A 253 2.79 -17.81 1.28
C LYS A 253 3.47 -18.35 0.03
N LYS A 254 4.17 -19.50 0.13
CA LYS A 254 4.82 -20.14 -1.02
C LYS A 254 3.83 -20.55 -2.09
N LEU A 255 2.69 -21.12 -1.68
CA LEU A 255 1.64 -21.53 -2.61
C LEU A 255 1.06 -20.35 -3.37
N ILE A 256 0.66 -19.28 -2.66
CA ILE A 256 0.10 -18.07 -3.28
C ILE A 256 1.13 -17.38 -4.18
N GLN A 257 2.40 -17.32 -3.77
CA GLN A 257 3.47 -16.77 -4.63
C GLN A 257 3.58 -17.55 -5.95
N LYS A 258 3.47 -18.86 -5.91
CA LYS A 258 3.45 -19.71 -7.12
C LYS A 258 2.26 -19.37 -8.01
N THR A 259 1.05 -19.28 -7.43
CA THR A 259 -0.17 -18.90 -8.17
C THR A 259 -0.03 -17.49 -8.80
N LEU A 260 0.52 -16.52 -8.07
CA LEU A 260 0.77 -15.18 -8.63
C LEU A 260 1.73 -15.22 -9.82
N THR A 261 2.78 -16.03 -9.75
CA THR A 261 3.72 -16.23 -10.87
C THR A 261 3.02 -16.87 -12.06
N GLU A 262 2.21 -17.91 -11.85
CA GLU A 262 1.45 -18.59 -12.90
C GLU A 262 0.45 -17.64 -13.59
N ILE A 263 -0.20 -16.76 -12.83
CA ILE A 263 -1.10 -15.73 -13.39
C ILE A 263 -0.32 -14.74 -14.27
N LEU A 264 0.86 -14.29 -13.82
CA LEU A 264 1.72 -13.39 -14.61
C LEU A 264 2.18 -14.05 -15.92
N GLU A 265 2.66 -15.30 -15.83
CA GLU A 265 3.18 -16.04 -16.98
C GLU A 265 2.08 -16.37 -18.01
N SER A 266 0.90 -16.75 -17.53
CA SER A 266 -0.24 -17.11 -18.40
C SER A 266 -0.88 -15.89 -19.04
N LYS A 267 -0.53 -14.66 -18.64
CA LYS A 267 -1.21 -13.41 -19.03
C LYS A 267 -2.73 -13.48 -18.89
N LYS A 268 -3.22 -14.35 -18.01
CA LYS A 268 -4.65 -14.44 -17.70
C LYS A 268 -5.05 -13.23 -16.89
N LEU A 269 -5.80 -12.34 -17.52
CA LEU A 269 -6.37 -11.18 -16.88
C LEU A 269 -7.54 -11.62 -16.01
N PHE A 270 -7.49 -11.31 -14.72
CA PHE A 270 -8.66 -11.40 -13.85
C PHE A 270 -9.50 -10.11 -13.86
N LEU A 271 -9.04 -9.12 -14.65
CA LEU A 271 -9.68 -7.84 -14.84
C LEU A 271 -10.17 -7.75 -16.29
N ASN A 272 -11.47 -7.65 -16.50
CA ASN A 272 -12.04 -7.26 -17.79
C ASN A 272 -12.07 -5.74 -17.89
N LEU A 273 -10.90 -5.09 -17.77
CA LEU A 273 -10.77 -3.64 -17.84
C LEU A 273 -10.68 -3.15 -19.28
N ILE A 274 -11.33 -2.08 -19.54
CA ILE A 274 -11.75 -1.55 -20.81
C ILE A 274 -10.62 -0.81 -21.51
N SER A 275 -9.85 -1.47 -22.32
CA SER A 275 -9.38 -0.91 -23.60
C SER A 275 -8.76 -2.02 -24.43
N LYS A 276 -9.41 -2.34 -25.56
CA LYS A 276 -8.92 -3.34 -26.50
C LYS A 276 -7.68 -2.87 -27.30
N GLU A 277 -7.29 -1.62 -27.14
CA GLU A 277 -6.27 -0.97 -27.96
C GLU A 277 -4.89 -0.87 -27.32
N THR A 278 -4.78 -1.07 -25.99
CA THR A 278 -3.50 -0.98 -25.26
C THR A 278 -3.40 -2.10 -24.25
N ASN A 279 -2.17 -2.52 -23.89
CA ASN A 279 -1.92 -3.48 -22.80
C ASN A 279 -2.12 -2.86 -21.39
N PHE A 280 -3.02 -1.89 -21.26
CA PHE A 280 -3.27 -1.17 -20.02
C PHE A 280 -3.80 -2.09 -18.92
N ASP A 281 -4.66 -3.05 -19.28
CA ASP A 281 -5.18 -4.05 -18.34
C ASP A 281 -4.05 -4.89 -17.74
N LEU A 282 -3.07 -5.26 -18.58
CA LEU A 282 -1.88 -5.97 -18.13
C LEU A 282 -1.05 -5.14 -17.14
N LEU A 283 -0.95 -3.83 -17.37
CA LEU A 283 -0.22 -2.93 -16.48
C LEU A 283 -0.88 -2.82 -15.10
N ILE A 284 -2.21 -2.70 -15.05
CA ILE A 284 -2.97 -2.69 -13.79
C ILE A 284 -2.84 -4.04 -13.08
N GLN A 285 -3.00 -5.15 -13.80
CA GLN A 285 -2.81 -6.49 -13.25
C GLN A 285 -1.42 -6.65 -12.64
N ASN A 286 -0.37 -6.26 -13.36
CA ASN A 286 1.00 -6.32 -12.87
C ASN A 286 1.20 -5.47 -11.61
N LYS A 287 0.57 -4.28 -11.54
CA LYS A 287 0.61 -3.42 -10.36
C LYS A 287 -0.06 -4.09 -9.17
N ILE A 288 -1.25 -4.67 -9.32
CA ILE A 288 -1.98 -5.36 -8.27
C ILE A 288 -1.19 -6.57 -7.76
N ILE A 289 -0.69 -7.41 -8.67
CA ILE A 289 0.10 -8.59 -8.29
C ILE A 289 1.39 -8.18 -7.56
N LYS A 290 2.04 -7.10 -7.99
CA LYS A 290 3.23 -6.57 -7.33
C LYS A 290 2.91 -6.11 -5.89
N ILE A 291 1.80 -5.39 -5.69
CA ILE A 291 1.35 -4.97 -4.36
C ILE A 291 1.09 -6.18 -3.47
N ILE A 292 0.30 -7.15 -3.96
CA ILE A 292 -0.01 -8.38 -3.21
C ILE A 292 1.28 -9.14 -2.87
N SER A 293 2.17 -9.34 -3.84
CA SER A 293 3.43 -10.07 -3.61
C SER A 293 4.31 -9.42 -2.56
N GLN A 294 4.39 -8.09 -2.55
CA GLN A 294 5.19 -7.32 -1.59
C GLN A 294 4.61 -7.37 -0.18
N ARG A 295 3.29 -7.43 -0.05
CA ARG A 295 2.57 -7.36 1.24
C ARG A 295 1.94 -8.69 1.65
N LEU A 296 2.16 -9.74 0.89
CA LEU A 296 1.51 -11.05 1.10
C LEU A 296 1.66 -11.55 2.53
N GLU A 297 2.85 -11.45 3.11
CA GLU A 297 3.09 -11.88 4.48
C GLU A 297 2.26 -11.10 5.50
N GLU A 298 2.13 -9.79 5.30
CA GLU A 298 1.33 -8.92 6.15
C GLU A 298 -0.17 -9.24 6.02
N TYR A 299 -0.66 -9.45 4.80
CA TYR A 299 -2.06 -9.81 4.56
C TYR A 299 -2.42 -11.14 5.22
N LEU A 300 -1.63 -12.18 4.98
CA LEU A 300 -1.87 -13.50 5.57
C LEU A 300 -1.86 -13.44 7.10
N PHE A 301 -0.92 -12.68 7.67
CA PHE A 301 -0.82 -12.47 9.10
C PHE A 301 -2.06 -11.75 9.66
N GLN A 302 -2.49 -10.66 9.04
CA GLN A 302 -3.65 -9.88 9.48
C GLN A 302 -4.95 -10.68 9.40
N ILE A 303 -5.17 -11.42 8.30
CA ILE A 303 -6.35 -12.29 8.12
C ILE A 303 -6.39 -13.36 9.22
N LEU A 304 -5.27 -14.00 9.50
CA LEU A 304 -5.22 -15.04 10.53
C LEU A 304 -5.49 -14.48 11.94
N ILE A 305 -4.96 -13.28 12.23
CA ILE A 305 -5.25 -12.59 13.49
C ILE A 305 -6.72 -12.20 13.59
N SER A 306 -7.33 -11.70 12.51
CA SER A 306 -8.74 -11.31 12.51
C SER A 306 -9.65 -12.48 12.88
N GLU A 307 -9.36 -13.68 12.38
CA GLU A 307 -10.11 -14.89 12.76
C GLU A 307 -9.93 -15.25 14.23
N LYS A 308 -8.71 -15.13 14.75
CA LYS A 308 -8.44 -15.47 16.15
C LYS A 308 -9.01 -14.45 17.13
N ILE A 309 -9.11 -13.19 16.74
CA ILE A 309 -9.75 -12.16 17.55
C ILE A 309 -11.23 -12.48 17.80
N LYS A 310 -11.93 -13.12 16.86
CA LYS A 310 -13.33 -13.55 17.05
C LYS A 310 -13.51 -14.47 18.26
N ASN A 311 -12.46 -15.15 18.68
CA ASN A 311 -12.49 -16.05 19.83
C ASN A 311 -12.21 -15.35 21.18
N ILE A 312 -11.98 -14.04 21.19
CA ILE A 312 -11.86 -13.28 22.45
C ILE A 312 -13.22 -13.15 23.11
N ASN A 313 -13.32 -13.61 24.35
CA ASN A 313 -14.57 -13.51 25.10
C ASN A 313 -14.96 -12.06 25.44
N ASN A 314 -16.27 -11.78 25.45
CA ASN A 314 -16.86 -10.50 25.85
C ASN A 314 -16.56 -9.29 24.93
N ILE A 315 -16.23 -9.53 23.66
CA ILE A 315 -16.15 -8.44 22.68
C ILE A 315 -17.56 -7.90 22.42
N LYS A 316 -17.75 -6.60 22.59
CA LYS A 316 -18.99 -5.89 22.28
C LYS A 316 -18.97 -5.33 20.85
N SER A 317 -17.83 -4.77 20.44
CA SER A 317 -17.64 -4.20 19.10
C SER A 317 -16.16 -4.09 18.75
N ILE A 318 -15.89 -3.98 17.45
CA ILE A 318 -14.60 -3.64 16.88
C ILE A 318 -14.80 -2.31 16.15
N ILE A 319 -13.93 -1.33 16.43
CA ILE A 319 -13.94 -0.02 15.80
C ILE A 319 -12.69 0.09 14.94
N VAL A 320 -12.87 0.48 13.68
CA VAL A 320 -11.80 0.73 12.71
C VAL A 320 -11.80 2.19 12.31
N LEU A 321 -10.64 2.76 12.01
CA LEU A 321 -10.51 4.17 11.65
C LEU A 321 -10.92 4.48 10.22
N ASN A 322 -10.74 3.53 9.32
CA ASN A 322 -10.90 3.75 7.89
C ASN A 322 -11.42 2.49 7.21
N PHE A 323 -12.38 2.61 6.30
CA PHE A 323 -12.90 1.46 5.54
C PHE A 323 -12.09 1.13 4.30
N SER A 324 -11.19 2.01 3.86
CA SER A 324 -10.39 1.82 2.65
C SER A 324 -9.01 1.21 2.90
N GLY A 325 -8.57 1.16 4.15
CA GLY A 325 -7.26 0.62 4.52
C GLY A 325 -7.19 -0.90 4.41
N GLU A 326 -6.00 -1.42 4.10
CA GLU A 326 -5.78 -2.86 3.92
C GLU A 326 -6.03 -3.65 5.20
N THR A 327 -5.59 -3.12 6.35
CA THR A 327 -5.80 -3.75 7.66
C THR A 327 -7.29 -3.86 7.97
N GLU A 328 -8.05 -2.81 7.73
CA GLU A 328 -9.47 -2.73 8.02
C GLU A 328 -10.30 -3.67 7.13
N LYS A 329 -9.87 -3.92 5.90
CA LYS A 329 -10.52 -4.87 4.98
C LYS A 329 -10.32 -6.34 5.39
N THR A 330 -9.35 -6.64 6.24
CA THR A 330 -9.11 -7.99 6.75
C THR A 330 -9.96 -8.33 7.98
N PHE A 331 -10.59 -7.35 8.61
CA PHE A 331 -11.45 -7.47 9.78
C PHE A 331 -12.94 -7.28 9.47
#